data_0879f861167a8a2bb52038ba5d08d072
#
_entry.id   0879f861167a8a2bb52038ba5d08d072
#
_cell.length_a   1.000
_cell.length_b   1.000
_cell.length_c   1.000
_cell.angle_alpha   90.00
_cell.angle_beta   90.00
_cell.angle_gamma   90.00
#
_symmetry.space_group_name_H-M   'P 1'
#
loop_
_entity.id
_entity.type
_entity.pdbx_description
1 polymer ?
#
loop_
_entity_poly.entity_id
_entity_poly.type
_entity_poly.pdbx_seq_one_letter_code
_entity_poly.pdbx_strand_id
1 'polypeptide(L)'
;FRMSGCTGTAYLDDLQLEQAEAASTYNLLQNASFEFGDAGWNLQGGSAAAAETKFGAKAMTMQGSYDGYLHISQPVALNCSSDTTFLLSGWAQADYAAPNAALEFGSGTRYFGLIAEIFYEGVSDPERQSVPFSWATADWQCAVGTIVPKESGKTIRRIIVYCAFDHNSGTARFDNLSLRQEPVQTYAYNADGNVTAATQTGTGTEKAGYTGTDLTSYTAANGAKYTYTYNAAHDVTSASVAGIKSTTTYNEAGNVTGSKLTSTEKNEQKYLESSATATPDRNHTQSVTDVNGSTTSYGYNSLAEQLILTTDALGRTTEYTYDANSRRTTMVYRHGVAAIDYGYENGR
;
A
#
# COMPACT_ATOMS: atom_id res chain seq x y z
N PHE A 1 -6.78 -21.74 5.62
CA PHE A 1 -6.32 -22.19 4.28
C PHE A 1 -6.89 -23.55 3.98
N ARG A 2 -7.31 -23.73 2.75
CA ARG A 2 -7.86 -25.02 2.31
C ARG A 2 -7.33 -25.33 0.92
N MET A 3 -6.63 -26.44 0.77
CA MET A 3 -6.40 -27.10 -0.51
C MET A 3 -7.42 -28.22 -0.68
N SER A 4 -8.17 -28.23 -1.77
CA SER A 4 -9.16 -29.27 -2.04
C SER A 4 -9.19 -29.57 -3.54
N GLY A 5 -9.04 -30.84 -3.91
CA GLY A 5 -9.10 -31.31 -5.29
C GLY A 5 -7.89 -30.96 -6.15
N CYS A 6 -6.73 -30.63 -5.55
CA CYS A 6 -5.48 -30.33 -6.23
C CYS A 6 -4.37 -31.26 -5.77
N THR A 7 -3.39 -31.48 -6.66
CA THR A 7 -2.16 -32.21 -6.38
C THR A 7 -0.99 -31.25 -6.41
N GLY A 8 0.01 -31.45 -5.53
CA GLY A 8 1.19 -30.60 -5.41
C GLY A 8 1.39 -30.12 -4.00
N THR A 9 2.45 -29.31 -3.78
CA THR A 9 2.81 -28.73 -2.49
C THR A 9 2.54 -27.25 -2.50
N ALA A 10 1.83 -26.75 -1.49
CA ALA A 10 1.67 -25.32 -1.23
C ALA A 10 2.54 -24.94 -0.04
N TYR A 11 3.26 -23.84 -0.19
CA TYR A 11 4.02 -23.20 0.89
C TYR A 11 3.19 -22.01 1.37
N LEU A 12 3.02 -21.91 2.67
CA LEU A 12 2.30 -20.83 3.34
C LEU A 12 3.23 -20.25 4.37
N ASP A 13 3.44 -18.94 4.32
CA ASP A 13 4.35 -18.23 5.20
C ASP A 13 3.72 -16.90 5.62
N ASP A 14 4.21 -16.32 6.71
CA ASP A 14 3.87 -14.99 7.22
C ASP A 14 2.36 -14.69 7.35
N LEU A 15 1.61 -15.68 7.81
CA LEU A 15 0.18 -15.54 8.05
C LEU A 15 -0.08 -14.79 9.35
N GLN A 16 -0.74 -13.66 9.26
CA GLN A 16 -1.13 -12.85 10.41
C GLN A 16 -2.63 -12.55 10.34
N LEU A 17 -3.34 -12.80 11.43
CA LEU A 17 -4.71 -12.36 11.65
C LEU A 17 -4.72 -11.46 12.86
N GLU A 18 -4.97 -10.18 12.67
CA GLU A 18 -5.05 -9.18 13.72
C GLU A 18 -6.46 -8.61 13.81
N GLN A 19 -6.93 -8.42 15.03
CA GLN A 19 -8.08 -7.59 15.31
C GLN A 19 -7.57 -6.23 15.79
N ALA A 20 -7.43 -5.27 14.87
CA ALA A 20 -6.93 -3.95 15.19
C ALA A 20 -7.53 -2.89 14.27
N GLU A 21 -7.60 -1.65 14.77
CA GLU A 21 -8.05 -0.49 14.02
C GLU A 21 -7.05 -0.07 12.90
N ALA A 22 -5.82 -0.58 12.92
CA ALA A 22 -4.81 -0.35 11.91
C ALA A 22 -4.29 -1.70 11.38
N ALA A 23 -4.73 -2.08 10.20
CA ALA A 23 -4.31 -3.30 9.54
C ALA A 23 -2.85 -3.24 9.08
N SER A 24 -2.15 -4.31 9.41
CA SER A 24 -1.11 -5.01 8.67
C SER A 24 0.02 -4.20 8.04
N THR A 25 0.95 -3.88 8.83
CA THR A 25 2.34 -4.14 8.49
C THR A 25 2.80 -5.33 9.34
N TYR A 26 3.58 -6.23 8.74
CA TYR A 26 4.09 -7.43 9.42
C TYR A 26 4.70 -7.08 10.78
N ASN A 27 4.10 -7.61 11.87
CA ASN A 27 4.64 -7.45 13.21
C ASN A 27 5.77 -8.48 13.43
N LEU A 28 6.97 -8.01 13.68
CA LEU A 28 8.13 -8.86 13.90
C LEU A 28 8.11 -9.58 15.25
N LEU A 29 7.23 -9.15 16.19
CA LEU A 29 7.03 -9.80 17.49
C LEU A 29 6.02 -10.93 17.37
N GLN A 30 6.36 -12.07 17.94
CA GLN A 30 5.47 -13.21 18.09
C GLN A 30 4.64 -13.07 19.36
N ASN A 31 3.37 -13.53 19.33
CA ASN A 31 2.48 -13.48 20.48
C ASN A 31 2.46 -12.10 21.18
N ALA A 32 2.42 -11.06 20.38
CA ALA A 32 2.55 -9.67 20.85
C ALA A 32 1.33 -9.17 21.64
N SER A 33 0.21 -9.86 21.53
CA SER A 33 -1.02 -9.63 22.30
C SER A 33 -1.16 -10.58 23.49
N PHE A 34 -0.18 -11.43 23.76
CA PHE A 34 -0.12 -12.38 24.88
C PHE A 34 -1.26 -13.40 24.96
N GLU A 35 -2.08 -13.56 23.94
CA GLU A 35 -3.22 -14.48 23.94
C GLU A 35 -2.82 -15.95 24.15
N PHE A 36 -1.59 -16.31 23.76
CA PHE A 36 -0.99 -17.62 23.99
C PHE A 36 -0.15 -17.68 25.30
N GLY A 37 -0.46 -16.82 26.27
CA GLY A 37 0.30 -16.72 27.51
C GLY A 37 1.65 -16.05 27.28
N ASP A 38 2.69 -16.60 27.92
CA ASP A 38 4.06 -16.11 27.84
C ASP A 38 4.88 -16.74 26.72
N ALA A 39 4.24 -17.50 25.82
CA ALA A 39 4.94 -18.17 24.72
C ALA A 39 5.71 -17.17 23.84
N GLY A 40 6.99 -17.46 23.62
CA GLY A 40 7.90 -16.61 22.82
C GLY A 40 8.55 -15.46 23.60
N TRP A 41 8.20 -15.26 24.87
CA TRP A 41 8.77 -14.21 25.71
C TRP A 41 9.70 -14.77 26.82
N ASN A 42 10.81 -14.09 27.03
CA ASN A 42 11.69 -14.35 28.15
C ASN A 42 11.21 -13.56 29.37
N LEU A 43 10.90 -14.24 30.45
CA LEU A 43 10.32 -13.62 31.63
C LEU A 43 11.40 -13.31 32.67
N GLN A 44 11.37 -12.06 33.16
CA GLN A 44 12.07 -11.68 34.39
C GLN A 44 11.10 -10.86 35.23
N GLY A 45 10.23 -11.58 35.97
CA GLY A 45 9.27 -11.00 36.89
C GLY A 45 7.87 -10.73 36.31
N GLY A 46 7.54 -11.27 35.17
CA GLY A 46 6.22 -11.14 34.56
C GLY A 46 5.53 -12.48 34.31
N SER A 47 4.23 -12.44 34.10
CA SER A 47 3.43 -13.57 33.63
C SER A 47 2.19 -13.08 32.89
N ALA A 48 1.77 -13.80 31.84
CA ALA A 48 0.55 -13.47 31.14
C ALA A 48 -0.68 -13.86 31.95
N ALA A 49 -1.59 -12.91 32.17
CA ALA A 49 -2.82 -13.10 32.94
C ALA A 49 -4.04 -12.71 32.10
N ALA A 50 -5.18 -13.33 32.42
CA ALA A 50 -6.44 -13.10 31.74
C ALA A 50 -7.22 -11.86 32.19
N ALA A 51 -6.79 -11.19 33.26
CA ALA A 51 -7.52 -10.06 33.87
C ALA A 51 -6.98 -8.72 33.36
N GLU A 52 -7.89 -7.73 33.25
CA GLU A 52 -7.55 -6.34 32.94
C GLU A 52 -6.73 -6.17 31.64
N THR A 53 -7.22 -6.74 30.57
CA THR A 53 -6.62 -6.62 29.23
C THR A 53 -7.06 -5.34 28.55
N LYS A 54 -6.24 -4.82 27.60
CA LYS A 54 -6.67 -3.77 26.69
C LYS A 54 -7.46 -4.35 25.54
N PHE A 55 -6.95 -5.47 24.98
CA PHE A 55 -7.56 -6.22 23.89
C PHE A 55 -7.55 -7.71 24.21
N GLY A 56 -8.46 -8.46 23.61
CA GLY A 56 -8.49 -9.91 23.76
C GLY A 56 -8.77 -10.40 25.19
N ALA A 57 -8.15 -11.51 25.57
CA ALA A 57 -8.39 -12.21 26.84
C ALA A 57 -7.19 -12.21 27.79
N LYS A 58 -5.98 -11.88 27.32
CA LYS A 58 -4.76 -11.89 28.13
C LYS A 58 -3.91 -10.66 27.92
N ALA A 59 -3.28 -10.20 28.97
CA ALA A 59 -2.22 -9.19 28.93
C ALA A 59 -1.02 -9.68 29.75
N MET A 60 0.16 -9.21 29.44
CA MET A 60 1.35 -9.46 30.25
C MET A 60 1.29 -8.61 31.53
N THR A 61 1.33 -9.24 32.68
CA THR A 61 1.24 -8.59 33.99
C THR A 61 2.56 -8.70 34.73
N MET A 62 3.04 -7.60 35.29
CA MET A 62 4.27 -7.52 36.08
C MET A 62 3.98 -6.89 37.42
N GLN A 63 4.35 -7.59 38.52
CA GLN A 63 4.26 -7.07 39.88
C GLN A 63 5.53 -6.32 40.24
N GLY A 64 5.44 -5.02 40.41
CA GLY A 64 6.56 -4.13 40.66
C GLY A 64 7.24 -4.31 42.01
N SER A 65 8.53 -3.97 42.07
CA SER A 65 9.33 -3.87 43.29
C SER A 65 10.29 -2.70 43.16
N TYR A 66 10.45 -1.91 44.23
CA TYR A 66 11.37 -0.77 44.22
C TYR A 66 12.84 -1.16 44.04
N ASP A 67 13.23 -2.39 44.40
CA ASP A 67 14.59 -2.90 44.26
C ASP A 67 14.77 -3.84 43.06
N GLY A 68 13.74 -3.97 42.21
CA GLY A 68 13.65 -4.99 41.20
C GLY A 68 13.85 -4.48 39.76
N TYR A 69 14.68 -5.16 39.03
CA TYR A 69 14.67 -5.18 37.58
C TYR A 69 13.55 -6.07 37.07
N LEU A 70 12.49 -5.49 36.56
CA LEU A 70 11.34 -6.22 36.04
C LEU A 70 11.17 -5.94 34.58
N HIS A 71 11.46 -6.94 33.79
CA HIS A 71 11.24 -6.85 32.37
C HIS A 71 10.89 -8.22 31.75
N ILE A 72 10.23 -8.17 30.64
CA ILE A 72 10.10 -9.30 29.74
C ILE A 72 10.73 -8.91 28.41
N SER A 73 11.24 -9.87 27.67
CA SER A 73 11.91 -9.57 26.41
C SER A 73 11.65 -10.61 25.33
N GLN A 74 11.73 -10.16 24.10
CA GLN A 74 11.70 -11.02 22.95
C GLN A 74 12.82 -10.65 21.96
N PRO A 75 13.73 -11.58 21.61
CA PRO A 75 14.69 -11.38 20.56
C PRO A 75 14.05 -11.58 19.18
N VAL A 76 14.27 -10.65 18.29
CA VAL A 76 13.88 -10.68 16.87
C VAL A 76 15.16 -10.81 16.04
N ALA A 77 15.34 -11.94 15.37
CA ALA A 77 16.46 -12.13 14.47
C ALA A 77 16.25 -11.34 13.18
N LEU A 78 17.28 -10.63 12.72
CA LEU A 78 17.26 -9.77 11.55
C LEU A 78 18.51 -9.99 10.70
N ASN A 79 18.46 -9.51 9.47
CA ASN A 79 19.60 -9.39 8.57
C ASN A 79 19.34 -8.23 7.61
N CYS A 80 19.32 -7.01 8.13
CA CYS A 80 19.00 -5.82 7.36
C CYS A 80 20.03 -4.72 7.57
N SER A 81 20.03 -3.72 6.66
CA SER A 81 20.90 -2.54 6.79
C SER A 81 20.52 -1.72 8.02
N SER A 82 21.52 -1.08 8.62
CA SER A 82 21.32 -0.07 9.67
C SER A 82 20.61 1.20 9.17
N ASP A 83 20.39 1.34 7.86
CA ASP A 83 19.55 2.41 7.31
C ASP A 83 18.06 2.11 7.48
N THR A 84 17.72 0.89 7.92
CA THR A 84 16.35 0.47 8.20
C THR A 84 15.87 1.08 9.50
N THR A 85 14.74 1.79 9.44
CA THR A 85 14.05 2.29 10.64
C THR A 85 12.94 1.33 11.06
N PHE A 86 12.59 1.36 12.33
CA PHE A 86 11.52 0.54 12.89
C PHE A 86 10.55 1.40 13.68
N LEU A 87 9.30 0.97 13.73
CA LEU A 87 8.30 1.52 14.62
C LEU A 87 8.06 0.54 15.77
N LEU A 88 8.34 0.98 16.97
CA LEU A 88 8.04 0.23 18.20
C LEU A 88 6.85 0.86 18.89
N SER A 89 5.82 0.06 19.16
CA SER A 89 4.62 0.53 19.83
C SER A 89 4.05 -0.54 20.78
N GLY A 90 3.18 -0.11 21.69
CA GLY A 90 2.47 -1.01 22.57
C GLY A 90 1.51 -0.26 23.47
N TRP A 91 0.60 -1.01 24.07
CA TRP A 91 -0.29 -0.52 25.10
C TRP A 91 0.22 -0.94 26.48
N ALA A 92 0.10 -0.05 27.45
CA ALA A 92 0.39 -0.36 28.83
C ALA A 92 -0.51 0.40 29.79
N GLN A 93 -0.65 -0.18 30.99
CA GLN A 93 -1.30 0.39 32.13
C GLN A 93 -0.45 0.08 33.38
N ALA A 94 -0.35 1.01 34.32
CA ALA A 94 0.27 0.74 35.58
C ALA A 94 -0.61 1.32 36.72
N ASP A 95 -0.87 0.54 37.77
CA ASP A 95 -1.62 1.02 38.91
C ASP A 95 -0.91 2.17 39.59
N TYR A 96 0.41 2.13 39.64
CA TYR A 96 1.28 3.21 40.10
C TYR A 96 2.63 3.14 39.40
N ALA A 97 3.05 4.25 38.81
CA ALA A 97 4.38 4.44 38.29
C ALA A 97 4.94 5.78 38.79
N ALA A 98 6.23 5.83 39.03
CA ALA A 98 6.92 7.09 39.36
C ALA A 98 7.52 7.69 38.09
N PRO A 99 7.88 9.00 38.13
CA PRO A 99 8.57 9.62 37.00
C PRO A 99 9.79 8.81 36.56
N ASN A 100 9.89 8.58 35.27
CA ASN A 100 11.06 7.91 34.69
C ASN A 100 12.31 8.73 35.00
N ALA A 101 13.32 8.09 35.55
CA ALA A 101 14.67 8.68 35.61
C ALA A 101 15.28 8.68 34.20
N ALA A 102 16.38 9.41 34.04
CA ALA A 102 17.13 9.37 32.77
C ALA A 102 17.48 7.94 32.41
N LEU A 103 17.32 7.61 31.14
CA LEU A 103 17.34 6.26 30.61
C LEU A 103 18.74 5.64 30.63
N GLU A 104 19.06 4.96 31.71
CA GLU A 104 20.15 4.01 31.76
C GLU A 104 19.58 2.65 32.17
N PHE A 105 19.11 1.90 31.18
CA PHE A 105 18.66 0.52 31.36
C PHE A 105 19.79 -0.28 32.04
N GLY A 106 19.48 -0.89 33.15
CA GLY A 106 20.47 -1.67 33.91
C GLY A 106 21.24 -0.92 34.99
N SER A 107 20.97 0.38 35.22
CA SER A 107 21.69 1.18 36.21
C SER A 107 20.99 1.36 37.55
N GLY A 108 19.89 0.66 37.78
CA GLY A 108 19.06 0.81 39.02
C GLY A 108 18.15 2.03 38.95
N THR A 109 17.80 2.50 37.79
CA THR A 109 16.93 3.63 37.55
C THR A 109 15.49 3.19 37.28
N ARG A 110 14.53 4.00 37.73
CA ARG A 110 13.10 3.75 37.51
C ARG A 110 12.79 3.89 36.01
N TYR A 111 12.12 2.90 35.46
CA TYR A 111 11.68 2.96 34.11
C TYR A 111 10.35 2.23 33.90
N PHE A 112 9.44 2.87 33.14
CA PHE A 112 8.19 2.29 32.64
C PHE A 112 8.10 2.59 31.14
N GLY A 113 8.26 1.56 30.32
CA GLY A 113 8.29 1.75 28.87
C GLY A 113 8.72 0.52 28.07
N LEU A 114 8.82 0.73 26.76
CA LEU A 114 9.40 -0.22 25.82
C LEU A 114 10.84 0.17 25.52
N ILE A 115 11.70 -0.83 25.27
CA ILE A 115 13.10 -0.61 24.89
C ILE A 115 13.43 -1.51 23.71
N ALA A 116 14.09 -0.95 22.71
CA ALA A 116 14.75 -1.68 21.64
C ALA A 116 16.25 -1.71 21.87
N GLU A 117 16.82 -2.89 22.00
CA GLU A 117 18.25 -3.11 22.08
C GLU A 117 18.75 -3.71 20.76
N ILE A 118 19.55 -2.95 20.01
CA ILE A 118 19.94 -3.22 18.64
C ILE A 118 21.36 -3.79 18.62
N PHE A 119 21.52 -4.94 18.00
CA PHE A 119 22.81 -5.62 17.87
C PHE A 119 23.27 -5.61 16.42
N TYR A 120 24.45 -5.06 16.20
CA TYR A 120 25.06 -4.94 14.87
C TYR A 120 26.16 -6.00 14.67
N GLU A 121 26.41 -6.33 13.41
CA GLU A 121 27.54 -7.16 13.04
C GLU A 121 28.86 -6.44 13.32
N GLY A 122 29.76 -7.11 14.09
CA GLY A 122 31.06 -6.58 14.39
C GLY A 122 31.10 -5.42 15.40
N VAL A 123 29.99 -5.17 16.13
CA VAL A 123 29.94 -4.21 17.25
C VAL A 123 29.67 -5.00 18.53
N SER A 124 30.47 -4.78 19.58
CA SER A 124 30.38 -5.52 20.85
C SER A 124 29.19 -5.07 21.69
N ASP A 125 28.97 -3.78 21.77
CA ASP A 125 27.95 -3.20 22.64
C ASP A 125 26.68 -2.90 21.86
N PRO A 126 25.51 -3.30 22.38
CA PRO A 126 24.25 -2.97 21.73
C PRO A 126 23.90 -1.50 21.88
N GLU A 127 23.26 -0.97 20.87
CA GLU A 127 22.59 0.32 20.94
C GLU A 127 21.24 0.17 21.63
N ARG A 128 20.83 1.13 22.47
CA ARG A 128 19.56 1.15 23.15
C ARG A 128 18.74 2.39 22.78
N GLN A 129 17.49 2.17 22.42
CA GLN A 129 16.49 3.21 22.22
C GLN A 129 15.22 2.85 22.98
N SER A 130 14.45 3.85 23.39
CA SER A 130 13.35 3.64 24.31
C SER A 130 12.11 4.43 23.93
N VAL A 131 10.95 3.86 24.29
CA VAL A 131 9.61 4.43 24.08
C VAL A 131 8.93 4.43 25.46
N PRO A 132 8.98 5.55 26.21
CA PRO A 132 8.43 5.62 27.55
C PRO A 132 6.90 5.70 27.54
N PHE A 133 6.27 5.09 28.53
CA PHE A 133 4.89 5.36 28.92
C PHE A 133 4.82 6.53 29.93
N SER A 134 3.68 7.20 29.95
CA SER A 134 3.43 8.23 30.95
C SER A 134 3.24 7.60 32.34
N TRP A 135 3.92 8.14 33.32
CA TRP A 135 3.70 7.80 34.75
C TRP A 135 2.51 8.52 35.35
N ALA A 136 1.96 9.53 34.67
CA ALA A 136 0.95 10.44 35.22
C ALA A 136 -0.49 9.90 35.07
N THR A 137 -0.67 8.74 34.51
CA THR A 137 -1.98 8.10 34.34
C THR A 137 -1.94 6.63 34.71
N ALA A 138 -3.01 6.16 35.39
CA ALA A 138 -3.22 4.74 35.63
C ALA A 138 -4.10 4.07 34.55
N ASP A 139 -4.56 4.82 33.56
CA ASP A 139 -5.36 4.29 32.48
C ASP A 139 -4.48 3.64 31.41
N TRP A 140 -5.12 2.79 30.61
CA TRP A 140 -4.47 2.23 29.43
C TRP A 140 -4.03 3.32 28.45
N GLN A 141 -2.77 3.30 28.08
CA GLN A 141 -2.15 4.25 27.17
C GLN A 141 -1.38 3.53 26.07
N CYS A 142 -1.30 4.15 24.91
CA CYS A 142 -0.47 3.69 23.79
C CYS A 142 0.78 4.57 23.71
N ALA A 143 1.93 3.96 23.59
CA ALA A 143 3.16 4.64 23.24
C ALA A 143 3.67 4.15 21.90
N VAL A 144 4.19 5.06 21.08
CA VAL A 144 4.74 4.81 19.76
C VAL A 144 6.04 5.57 19.61
N GLY A 145 7.08 4.92 19.17
CA GLY A 145 8.38 5.54 18.91
C GLY A 145 9.06 4.99 17.67
N THR A 146 9.69 5.86 16.91
CA THR A 146 10.55 5.47 15.80
C THR A 146 11.93 5.09 16.33
N ILE A 147 12.38 3.90 15.99
CA ILE A 147 13.70 3.37 16.29
C ILE A 147 14.59 3.59 15.08
N VAL A 148 15.52 4.52 15.21
CA VAL A 148 16.47 4.91 14.14
C VAL A 148 17.86 4.42 14.53
N PRO A 149 18.38 3.35 13.89
CA PRO A 149 19.72 2.83 14.18
C PRO A 149 20.80 3.91 13.92
N LYS A 150 21.79 3.99 14.81
CA LYS A 150 22.82 5.06 14.76
C LYS A 150 24.13 4.60 14.11
N GLU A 151 24.39 3.30 14.06
CA GLU A 151 25.60 2.72 13.48
C GLU A 151 25.49 2.67 11.95
N SER A 152 26.06 3.64 11.25
CA SER A 152 26.00 3.73 9.79
C SER A 152 26.75 2.61 9.08
N GLY A 153 26.18 2.07 7.99
CA GLY A 153 26.82 1.08 7.11
C GLY A 153 27.02 -0.29 7.77
N LYS A 154 26.28 -0.60 8.83
CA LYS A 154 26.32 -1.88 9.52
C LYS A 154 25.13 -2.77 9.13
N THR A 155 25.24 -4.06 9.45
CA THR A 155 24.14 -5.01 9.39
C THR A 155 23.55 -5.20 10.78
N ILE A 156 22.24 -5.00 10.92
CA ILE A 156 21.51 -5.33 12.13
C ILE A 156 21.30 -6.84 12.15
N ARG A 157 21.76 -7.51 13.20
CA ARG A 157 21.65 -8.97 13.39
C ARG A 157 20.40 -9.35 14.17
N ARG A 158 20.03 -8.53 15.11
CA ARG A 158 18.82 -8.71 15.93
C ARG A 158 18.45 -7.42 16.65
N ILE A 159 17.19 -7.35 17.01
CA ILE A 159 16.67 -6.40 18.01
C ILE A 159 16.07 -7.22 19.14
N ILE A 160 16.36 -6.85 20.38
CA ILE A 160 15.64 -7.38 21.55
C ILE A 160 14.68 -6.30 22.00
N VAL A 161 13.39 -6.61 22.02
CA VAL A 161 12.35 -5.72 22.57
C VAL A 161 12.08 -6.10 24.00
N TYR A 162 12.08 -5.11 24.87
CA TYR A 162 11.75 -5.24 26.29
C TYR A 162 10.50 -4.46 26.64
N CYS A 163 9.63 -5.05 27.45
CA CYS A 163 8.69 -4.32 28.28
C CYS A 163 9.30 -4.21 29.68
N ALA A 164 9.52 -3.00 30.16
CA ALA A 164 10.21 -2.75 31.39
C ALA A 164 9.33 -1.99 32.40
N PHE A 165 9.32 -2.47 33.64
CA PHE A 165 8.68 -1.83 34.81
C PHE A 165 9.66 -1.82 35.97
N ASP A 166 10.84 -1.24 35.72
CA ASP A 166 11.96 -1.28 36.63
C ASP A 166 11.81 -0.32 37.80
N HIS A 167 12.13 -0.77 39.02
CA HIS A 167 12.15 0.01 40.28
C HIS A 167 10.85 0.79 40.54
N ASN A 168 9.72 0.27 40.08
CA ASN A 168 8.38 0.77 40.34
C ASN A 168 7.64 -0.16 41.30
N SER A 169 6.67 0.39 42.05
CA SER A 169 5.74 -0.39 42.84
C SER A 169 4.41 -0.55 42.12
N GLY A 170 3.55 -1.45 42.59
CA GLY A 170 2.25 -1.72 42.00
C GLY A 170 2.32 -2.73 40.88
N THR A 171 1.34 -2.74 40.01
CA THR A 171 1.20 -3.71 38.94
C THR A 171 1.22 -2.97 37.59
N ALA A 172 2.07 -3.39 36.67
CA ALA A 172 2.01 -2.97 35.28
C ALA A 172 1.43 -4.07 34.39
N ARG A 173 0.74 -3.66 33.33
CA ARG A 173 0.17 -4.52 32.33
C ARG A 173 0.59 -4.02 30.95
N PHE A 174 0.97 -4.94 30.07
CA PHE A 174 1.36 -4.64 28.68
C PHE A 174 0.52 -5.48 27.74
N ASP A 175 0.13 -4.91 26.62
CA ASP A 175 -0.72 -5.55 25.65
C ASP A 175 -0.48 -5.00 24.23
N ASN A 176 -0.78 -5.81 23.23
CA ASN A 176 -0.76 -5.45 21.81
C ASN A 176 0.49 -4.69 21.40
N LEU A 177 1.64 -5.33 21.59
CA LEU A 177 2.94 -4.79 21.21
C LEU A 177 3.17 -4.91 19.70
N SER A 178 3.97 -4.04 19.14
CA SER A 178 4.33 -4.11 17.72
C SER A 178 5.75 -3.59 17.50
N LEU A 179 6.56 -4.38 16.82
CA LEU A 179 7.79 -3.93 16.19
C LEU A 179 7.63 -4.12 14.69
N ARG A 180 7.67 -3.03 13.92
CA ARG A 180 7.52 -3.07 12.47
C ARG A 180 8.71 -2.41 11.82
N GLN A 181 9.13 -2.96 10.69
CA GLN A 181 10.08 -2.30 9.83
C GLN A 181 9.35 -1.18 9.05
N GLU A 182 9.80 0.05 9.20
CA GLU A 182 9.28 1.15 8.40
C GLU A 182 9.87 1.07 6.99
N PRO A 183 9.04 1.09 5.94
CA PRO A 183 9.55 1.17 4.59
C PRO A 183 10.13 2.57 4.37
N VAL A 184 11.45 2.65 4.28
CA VAL A 184 12.11 3.89 3.85
C VAL A 184 11.93 4.03 2.35
N GLN A 185 11.28 5.12 1.91
CA GLN A 185 11.22 5.53 0.51
C GLN A 185 12.21 6.65 0.27
N THR A 186 13.09 6.46 -0.69
CA THR A 186 14.01 7.50 -1.15
C THR A 186 13.75 7.83 -2.62
N TYR A 187 13.91 9.10 -2.97
CA TYR A 187 13.67 9.58 -4.31
C TYR A 187 14.93 10.30 -4.83
N ALA A 188 15.27 10.07 -6.09
CA ALA A 188 16.23 10.86 -6.83
C ALA A 188 15.50 11.68 -7.89
N TYR A 189 16.01 12.88 -8.16
CA TYR A 189 15.41 13.83 -9.10
C TYR A 189 16.43 14.26 -10.14
N ASN A 190 15.97 14.64 -11.34
CA ASN A 190 16.78 15.36 -12.31
C ASN A 190 16.78 16.87 -12.03
N ALA A 191 17.49 17.63 -12.87
CA ALA A 191 17.59 19.10 -12.73
C ALA A 191 16.23 19.82 -12.92
N ASP A 192 15.28 19.18 -13.61
CA ASP A 192 13.95 19.72 -13.87
C ASP A 192 12.95 19.35 -12.75
N GLY A 193 13.39 18.62 -11.71
CA GLY A 193 12.56 18.20 -10.59
C GLY A 193 11.74 16.93 -10.83
N ASN A 194 11.95 16.21 -11.94
CA ASN A 194 11.28 14.93 -12.20
C ASN A 194 11.94 13.79 -11.42
N VAL A 195 11.14 12.88 -10.86
CA VAL A 195 11.62 11.70 -10.14
C VAL A 195 12.31 10.73 -11.10
N THR A 196 13.61 10.53 -10.96
CA THR A 196 14.40 9.59 -11.80
C THR A 196 14.60 8.22 -11.15
N ALA A 197 14.47 8.13 -9.85
CA ALA A 197 14.43 6.88 -9.14
C ALA A 197 13.57 7.00 -7.87
N ALA A 198 12.89 5.89 -7.53
CA ALA A 198 12.21 5.70 -6.27
C ALA A 198 12.65 4.35 -5.72
N THR A 199 13.20 4.34 -4.50
CA THR A 199 13.63 3.10 -3.83
C THR A 199 12.81 2.92 -2.58
N GLN A 200 12.25 1.74 -2.42
CA GLN A 200 11.57 1.34 -1.20
C GLN A 200 12.27 0.12 -0.61
N THR A 201 12.58 0.17 0.68
CA THR A 201 13.21 -0.95 1.39
C THR A 201 12.36 -2.21 1.23
N GLY A 202 12.99 -3.31 0.82
CA GLY A 202 12.34 -4.61 0.63
C GLY A 202 11.61 -4.82 -0.69
N THR A 203 11.33 -3.77 -1.47
CA THR A 203 10.62 -3.88 -2.76
C THR A 203 11.50 -3.60 -3.98
N GLY A 204 12.64 -2.93 -3.80
CA GLY A 204 13.60 -2.60 -4.86
C GLY A 204 13.53 -1.14 -5.33
N THR A 205 14.19 -0.87 -6.46
CA THR A 205 14.30 0.47 -7.02
C THR A 205 13.59 0.55 -8.36
N GLU A 206 12.69 1.49 -8.48
CA GLU A 206 12.08 1.92 -9.74
C GLU A 206 12.92 3.03 -10.35
N LYS A 207 13.01 3.08 -11.69
CA LYS A 207 13.78 4.10 -12.41
C LYS A 207 12.94 4.71 -13.52
N ALA A 208 13.07 6.01 -13.69
CA ALA A 208 12.40 6.77 -14.73
C ALA A 208 13.40 7.61 -15.54
N GLY A 209 13.22 7.67 -16.85
CA GLY A 209 13.99 8.52 -17.76
C GLY A 209 13.06 9.45 -18.52
N TYR A 210 13.51 10.69 -18.73
CA TYR A 210 12.71 11.76 -19.31
C TYR A 210 13.42 12.42 -20.49
N THR A 211 12.64 13.00 -21.38
CA THR A 211 13.11 13.99 -22.36
C THR A 211 12.24 15.23 -22.16
N GLY A 212 12.81 16.29 -21.59
CA GLY A 212 12.04 17.40 -21.06
C GLY A 212 11.09 16.91 -19.94
N THR A 213 9.81 17.13 -20.11
CA THR A 213 8.76 16.66 -19.18
C THR A 213 8.21 15.27 -19.50
N ASP A 214 8.54 14.72 -20.69
CA ASP A 214 8.01 13.45 -21.17
C ASP A 214 8.74 12.26 -20.55
N LEU A 215 8.02 11.34 -19.92
CA LEU A 215 8.56 10.08 -19.42
C LEU A 215 8.86 9.14 -20.60
N THR A 216 10.12 8.97 -20.95
CA THR A 216 10.53 8.13 -22.12
C THR A 216 10.84 6.69 -21.74
N SER A 217 11.18 6.44 -20.49
CA SER A 217 11.44 5.09 -19.98
C SER A 217 11.07 4.95 -18.53
N TYR A 218 10.61 3.74 -18.15
CA TYR A 218 10.37 3.37 -16.76
C TYR A 218 10.81 1.92 -16.54
N THR A 219 11.52 1.68 -15.45
CA THR A 219 11.89 0.33 -15.01
C THR A 219 11.26 0.09 -13.65
N ALA A 220 10.34 -0.85 -13.57
CA ALA A 220 9.69 -1.23 -12.32
C ALA A 220 10.66 -1.98 -11.39
N ALA A 221 10.34 -2.04 -10.10
CA ALA A 221 11.14 -2.73 -9.08
C ALA A 221 11.40 -4.22 -9.41
N ASN A 222 10.48 -4.89 -10.09
CA ASN A 222 10.62 -6.27 -10.57
C ASN A 222 11.47 -6.40 -11.86
N GLY A 223 12.05 -5.30 -12.37
CA GLY A 223 12.87 -5.26 -13.57
C GLY A 223 12.12 -5.12 -14.89
N ALA A 224 10.78 -5.04 -14.88
CA ALA A 224 10.01 -4.81 -16.11
C ALA A 224 10.34 -3.42 -16.68
N LYS A 225 10.66 -3.37 -17.98
CA LYS A 225 11.06 -2.13 -18.66
C LYS A 225 9.95 -1.67 -19.58
N TYR A 226 9.55 -0.42 -19.40
CA TYR A 226 8.59 0.29 -20.23
C TYR A 226 9.31 1.38 -21.01
N THR A 227 8.88 1.61 -22.26
CA THR A 227 9.35 2.73 -23.07
C THR A 227 8.17 3.44 -23.70
N TYR A 228 8.28 4.77 -23.82
CA TYR A 228 7.21 5.63 -24.32
C TYR A 228 7.74 6.56 -25.41
N THR A 229 6.89 6.88 -26.36
CA THR A 229 7.13 7.93 -27.36
C THR A 229 5.94 8.88 -27.42
N TYR A 230 6.18 10.11 -27.83
CA TYR A 230 5.21 11.19 -27.80
C TYR A 230 5.14 11.92 -29.14
N ASN A 231 4.04 12.60 -29.40
CA ASN A 231 3.92 13.58 -30.49
C ASN A 231 4.38 14.98 -29.97
N ALA A 232 4.32 15.98 -30.85
CA ALA A 232 4.68 17.35 -30.48
C ALA A 232 3.73 18.02 -29.49
N ALA A 233 2.55 17.45 -29.26
CA ALA A 233 1.56 17.90 -28.27
C ALA A 233 1.73 17.17 -26.91
N HIS A 234 2.79 16.35 -26.74
CA HIS A 234 3.06 15.53 -25.56
C HIS A 234 2.06 14.39 -25.33
N ASP A 235 1.29 13.98 -26.36
CA ASP A 235 0.44 12.79 -26.25
C ASP A 235 1.26 11.52 -26.51
N VAL A 236 0.99 10.45 -25.77
CA VAL A 236 1.69 9.16 -25.89
C VAL A 236 1.34 8.48 -27.21
N THR A 237 2.29 8.42 -28.14
CA THR A 237 2.11 7.74 -29.44
C THR A 237 2.49 6.26 -29.38
N SER A 238 3.34 5.84 -28.46
CA SER A 238 3.54 4.42 -28.19
C SER A 238 3.96 4.14 -26.75
N ALA A 239 3.61 2.94 -26.28
CA ALA A 239 4.11 2.34 -25.04
C ALA A 239 4.52 0.89 -25.32
N SER A 240 5.66 0.46 -24.77
CA SER A 240 6.14 -0.92 -24.95
C SER A 240 6.59 -1.52 -23.63
N VAL A 241 6.29 -2.80 -23.42
CA VAL A 241 6.74 -3.61 -22.28
C VAL A 241 6.77 -5.08 -22.68
N ALA A 242 7.83 -5.80 -22.28
CA ALA A 242 7.94 -7.27 -22.41
C ALA A 242 7.54 -7.81 -23.81
N GLY A 243 8.01 -7.16 -24.88
CA GLY A 243 7.70 -7.60 -26.25
C GLY A 243 6.29 -7.23 -26.75
N ILE A 244 5.52 -6.48 -25.99
CA ILE A 244 4.22 -5.93 -26.40
C ILE A 244 4.39 -4.43 -26.64
N LYS A 245 3.88 -3.95 -27.77
CA LYS A 245 3.85 -2.53 -28.12
C LYS A 245 2.43 -2.08 -28.40
N SER A 246 1.98 -1.07 -27.68
CA SER A 246 0.78 -0.29 -28.00
C SER A 246 1.18 0.93 -28.80
N THR A 247 0.44 1.27 -29.85
CA THR A 247 0.56 2.53 -30.58
C THR A 247 -0.78 3.24 -30.62
N THR A 248 -0.77 4.55 -30.46
CA THR A 248 -1.98 5.39 -30.47
C THR A 248 -1.79 6.51 -31.50
N THR A 249 -2.81 6.74 -32.32
CA THR A 249 -2.85 7.84 -33.27
C THR A 249 -3.91 8.85 -32.84
N TYR A 250 -3.64 10.13 -33.14
CA TYR A 250 -4.48 11.25 -32.73
C TYR A 250 -4.84 12.13 -33.94
N ASN A 251 -5.96 12.80 -33.91
CA ASN A 251 -6.26 13.88 -34.83
C ASN A 251 -5.62 15.21 -34.34
N GLU A 252 -5.77 16.28 -35.14
CA GLU A 252 -5.22 17.60 -34.80
C GLU A 252 -5.85 18.23 -33.54
N ALA A 253 -7.01 17.74 -33.09
CA ALA A 253 -7.65 18.17 -31.86
C ALA A 253 -7.23 17.34 -30.62
N GLY A 254 -6.31 16.37 -30.78
CA GLY A 254 -5.85 15.50 -29.71
C GLY A 254 -6.78 14.31 -29.42
N ASN A 255 -7.82 14.06 -30.20
CA ASN A 255 -8.68 12.90 -30.02
C ASN A 255 -8.04 11.64 -30.61
N VAL A 256 -8.17 10.52 -29.92
CA VAL A 256 -7.67 9.22 -30.40
C VAL A 256 -8.43 8.78 -31.67
N THR A 257 -7.69 8.50 -32.72
CA THR A 257 -8.23 8.00 -34.00
C THR A 257 -7.88 6.55 -34.28
N GLY A 258 -6.95 5.99 -33.54
CA GLY A 258 -6.62 4.58 -33.66
C GLY A 258 -5.77 4.08 -32.50
N SER A 259 -5.89 2.77 -32.25
CA SER A 259 -5.06 2.05 -31.29
C SER A 259 -4.67 0.71 -31.89
N LYS A 260 -3.39 0.35 -31.78
CA LYS A 260 -2.87 -0.91 -32.27
C LYS A 260 -1.99 -1.55 -31.19
N LEU A 261 -2.29 -2.79 -30.86
CA LEU A 261 -1.48 -3.62 -29.97
C LEU A 261 -0.73 -4.65 -30.83
N THR A 262 0.60 -4.67 -30.73
CA THR A 262 1.47 -5.56 -31.52
C THR A 262 2.33 -6.38 -30.57
N SER A 263 2.39 -7.71 -30.77
CA SER A 263 3.39 -8.56 -30.15
C SER A 263 4.66 -8.55 -30.98
N THR A 264 5.82 -8.37 -30.33
CA THR A 264 7.15 -8.43 -30.98
C THR A 264 7.83 -9.78 -30.77
N GLU A 265 7.13 -10.77 -30.14
CA GLU A 265 7.69 -12.11 -29.96
C GLU A 265 7.77 -12.90 -31.29
N LYS A 266 8.82 -13.70 -31.36
CA LYS A 266 9.34 -14.42 -32.53
C LYS A 266 8.29 -14.92 -33.54
N ASN A 267 8.44 -14.46 -34.77
CA ASN A 267 7.94 -15.02 -36.05
C ASN A 267 6.43 -14.93 -36.36
N GLU A 268 5.57 -14.43 -35.49
CA GLU A 268 4.17 -14.13 -35.82
C GLU A 268 3.82 -12.74 -35.29
N GLN A 269 3.80 -11.72 -36.15
CA GLN A 269 3.23 -10.42 -35.78
C GLN A 269 1.72 -10.58 -35.61
N LYS A 270 1.28 -10.84 -34.40
CA LYS A 270 -0.14 -10.75 -34.04
C LYS A 270 -0.41 -9.32 -33.58
N TYR A 271 -1.41 -8.70 -34.18
CA TYR A 271 -1.85 -7.37 -33.76
C TYR A 271 -3.36 -7.31 -33.60
N LEU A 272 -3.79 -6.51 -32.66
CA LEU A 272 -5.17 -6.08 -32.50
C LEU A 272 -5.21 -4.60 -32.83
N GLU A 273 -6.10 -4.21 -33.73
CA GLU A 273 -6.20 -2.83 -34.19
C GLU A 273 -7.64 -2.35 -34.03
N SER A 274 -7.80 -1.18 -33.48
CA SER A 274 -9.06 -0.46 -33.42
C SER A 274 -8.88 0.94 -33.98
N SER A 275 -9.93 1.51 -34.55
CA SER A 275 -9.91 2.86 -35.06
C SER A 275 -11.15 3.64 -34.66
N ALA A 276 -11.04 4.95 -34.59
CA ALA A 276 -12.14 5.86 -34.35
C ALA A 276 -12.06 7.05 -35.29
N THR A 277 -13.21 7.54 -35.71
CA THR A 277 -13.32 8.81 -36.43
C THR A 277 -14.06 9.82 -35.58
N ALA A 278 -13.73 11.10 -35.73
CA ALA A 278 -14.40 12.19 -35.03
C ALA A 278 -15.38 12.89 -35.98
N THR A 279 -16.37 13.57 -35.38
CA THR A 279 -17.24 14.51 -36.09
C THR A 279 -16.44 15.65 -36.73
N PRO A 280 -16.97 16.38 -37.74
CA PRO A 280 -16.22 17.45 -38.41
C PRO A 280 -15.74 18.56 -37.46
N ASP A 281 -16.46 18.81 -36.37
CA ASP A 281 -16.06 19.72 -35.30
C ASP A 281 -15.02 19.14 -34.35
N ARG A 282 -14.67 17.83 -34.51
CA ARG A 282 -13.68 17.06 -33.78
C ARG A 282 -13.96 16.88 -32.29
N ASN A 283 -15.16 17.22 -31.82
CA ASN A 283 -15.52 17.15 -30.41
C ASN A 283 -16.13 15.80 -29.98
N HIS A 284 -16.70 15.05 -30.94
CA HIS A 284 -17.41 13.80 -30.68
C HIS A 284 -16.90 12.66 -31.54
N THR A 285 -17.00 11.43 -31.03
CA THR A 285 -16.70 10.22 -31.81
C THR A 285 -17.79 9.97 -32.84
N GLN A 286 -17.45 9.90 -34.13
CA GLN A 286 -18.39 9.59 -35.20
C GLN A 286 -18.51 8.10 -35.46
N SER A 287 -17.42 7.35 -35.36
CA SER A 287 -17.44 5.90 -35.45
C SER A 287 -16.31 5.26 -34.67
N VAL A 288 -16.49 4.02 -34.27
CA VAL A 288 -15.45 3.14 -33.68
C VAL A 288 -15.49 1.81 -34.40
N THR A 289 -14.34 1.36 -34.88
CA THR A 289 -14.13 0.01 -35.40
C THR A 289 -13.34 -0.77 -34.36
N ASP A 290 -13.89 -1.87 -33.85
CA ASP A 290 -13.27 -2.72 -32.86
C ASP A 290 -12.18 -3.62 -33.49
N VAL A 291 -11.49 -4.37 -32.61
CA VAL A 291 -10.41 -5.29 -33.03
C VAL A 291 -10.86 -6.47 -33.90
N ASN A 292 -12.16 -6.73 -34.00
CA ASN A 292 -12.75 -7.74 -34.86
C ASN A 292 -13.22 -7.14 -36.21
N GLY A 293 -13.02 -5.85 -36.43
CA GLY A 293 -13.44 -5.13 -37.60
C GLY A 293 -14.93 -4.69 -37.58
N SER A 294 -15.61 -4.85 -36.44
CA SER A 294 -17.00 -4.42 -36.30
C SER A 294 -17.06 -2.92 -36.04
N THR A 295 -17.83 -2.22 -36.86
CA THR A 295 -17.95 -0.75 -36.76
C THR A 295 -19.29 -0.36 -36.12
N THR A 296 -19.23 0.46 -35.11
CA THR A 296 -20.37 1.20 -34.53
C THR A 296 -20.25 2.66 -34.89
N SER A 297 -21.32 3.26 -35.43
CA SER A 297 -21.37 4.67 -35.74
C SER A 297 -22.35 5.43 -34.85
N TYR A 298 -22.09 6.73 -34.68
CA TYR A 298 -22.79 7.61 -33.76
C TYR A 298 -23.25 8.85 -34.53
N GLY A 299 -24.51 9.23 -34.37
CA GLY A 299 -25.10 10.44 -34.90
C GLY A 299 -25.51 11.39 -33.79
N TYR A 300 -25.24 12.67 -34.00
CA TYR A 300 -25.53 13.71 -33.02
C TYR A 300 -26.51 14.72 -33.61
N ASN A 301 -27.18 15.46 -32.73
CA ASN A 301 -28.06 16.56 -33.18
C ASN A 301 -27.25 17.69 -33.86
N SER A 302 -27.92 18.71 -34.38
CA SER A 302 -27.28 19.80 -35.13
C SER A 302 -26.29 20.63 -34.30
N LEU A 303 -26.38 20.58 -32.98
CA LEU A 303 -25.45 21.23 -32.04
C LEU A 303 -24.29 20.31 -31.64
N ALA A 304 -24.26 19.06 -32.18
CA ALA A 304 -23.29 18.03 -31.89
C ALA A 304 -23.10 17.67 -30.40
N GLU A 305 -24.09 18.00 -29.56
CA GLU A 305 -23.98 17.79 -28.09
C GLU A 305 -24.72 16.55 -27.61
N GLN A 306 -25.78 16.15 -28.33
CA GLN A 306 -26.62 15.03 -27.90
C GLN A 306 -26.53 13.88 -28.91
N LEU A 307 -26.25 12.68 -28.42
CA LEU A 307 -26.25 11.45 -29.21
C LEU A 307 -27.71 11.10 -29.56
N ILE A 308 -28.08 11.16 -30.84
CA ILE A 308 -29.45 10.87 -31.32
C ILE A 308 -29.55 9.51 -32.02
N LEU A 309 -28.43 8.92 -32.45
CA LEU A 309 -28.43 7.68 -33.19
C LEU A 309 -27.18 6.88 -32.89
N THR A 310 -27.32 5.56 -32.68
CA THR A 310 -26.23 4.61 -32.82
C THR A 310 -26.59 3.56 -33.85
N THR A 311 -25.60 3.14 -34.66
CA THR A 311 -25.76 2.06 -35.62
C THR A 311 -24.62 1.04 -35.36
N ASP A 312 -24.97 -0.20 -35.09
CA ASP A 312 -24.00 -1.27 -34.87
C ASP A 312 -23.52 -1.89 -36.19
N ALA A 313 -22.54 -2.79 -36.10
CA ALA A 313 -21.92 -3.46 -37.25
C ALA A 313 -22.89 -4.30 -38.08
N LEU A 314 -24.05 -4.65 -37.58
CA LEU A 314 -25.13 -5.36 -38.26
C LEU A 314 -26.17 -4.41 -38.85
N GLY A 315 -25.96 -3.10 -38.80
CA GLY A 315 -26.88 -2.09 -39.26
C GLY A 315 -28.10 -1.88 -38.35
N ARG A 316 -28.07 -2.39 -37.12
CA ARG A 316 -29.17 -2.20 -36.16
C ARG A 316 -29.02 -0.83 -35.54
N THR A 317 -30.10 -0.09 -35.50
CA THR A 317 -30.12 1.28 -34.95
C THR A 317 -30.69 1.34 -33.54
N THR A 318 -30.18 2.27 -32.76
CA THR A 318 -30.82 2.78 -31.55
C THR A 318 -30.94 4.31 -31.67
N GLU A 319 -32.16 4.81 -31.53
CA GLU A 319 -32.48 6.22 -31.61
C GLU A 319 -32.76 6.77 -30.21
N TYR A 320 -32.39 8.02 -30.00
CA TYR A 320 -32.57 8.71 -28.72
C TYR A 320 -33.27 10.05 -28.94
N THR A 321 -34.23 10.39 -28.07
CA THR A 321 -34.83 11.70 -28.03
C THR A 321 -34.64 12.37 -26.68
N TYR A 322 -34.75 13.68 -26.65
CA TYR A 322 -34.47 14.48 -25.48
C TYR A 322 -35.52 15.55 -25.28
N ASP A 323 -35.75 15.96 -24.04
CA ASP A 323 -36.59 17.11 -23.70
C ASP A 323 -35.83 18.44 -23.84
N ALA A 324 -36.50 19.54 -23.60
CA ALA A 324 -35.92 20.89 -23.67
C ALA A 324 -34.81 21.13 -22.63
N ASN A 325 -34.71 20.28 -21.62
CA ASN A 325 -33.69 20.35 -20.60
C ASN A 325 -32.53 19.36 -20.87
N SER A 326 -32.41 18.84 -22.08
CA SER A 326 -31.41 17.86 -22.51
C SER A 326 -31.45 16.52 -21.76
N ARG A 327 -32.62 16.17 -21.19
CA ARG A 327 -32.81 14.87 -20.54
C ARG A 327 -33.40 13.89 -21.57
N ARG A 328 -32.87 12.65 -21.59
CA ARG A 328 -33.33 11.61 -22.53
C ARG A 328 -34.80 11.26 -22.24
N THR A 329 -35.65 11.34 -23.25
CA THR A 329 -37.08 11.04 -23.16
C THR A 329 -37.42 9.65 -23.70
N THR A 330 -36.76 9.22 -24.78
CA THR A 330 -36.96 7.86 -25.31
C THR A 330 -35.65 7.24 -25.78
N MET A 331 -35.66 5.94 -25.84
CA MET A 331 -34.65 5.12 -26.52
C MET A 331 -35.40 4.05 -27.30
N VAL A 332 -35.31 4.10 -28.63
CA VAL A 332 -35.88 3.10 -29.52
C VAL A 332 -34.77 2.31 -30.19
N TYR A 333 -34.76 1.01 -30.04
CA TYR A 333 -33.71 0.15 -30.56
C TYR A 333 -34.22 -0.97 -31.47
N ARG A 334 -33.34 -1.52 -32.27
CA ARG A 334 -33.61 -2.55 -33.26
C ARG A 334 -34.65 -2.15 -34.30
N HIS A 335 -34.48 -0.96 -34.94
CA HIS A 335 -35.40 -0.43 -35.92
C HIS A 335 -36.87 -0.37 -35.42
N GLY A 336 -37.08 0.04 -34.21
CA GLY A 336 -38.42 0.21 -33.63
C GLY A 336 -39.02 -1.06 -32.99
N VAL A 337 -38.25 -2.15 -32.86
CA VAL A 337 -38.76 -3.40 -32.25
C VAL A 337 -39.02 -3.24 -30.75
N ALA A 338 -38.26 -2.39 -30.07
CA ALA A 338 -38.47 -2.10 -28.65
C ALA A 338 -38.14 -0.65 -28.32
N ALA A 339 -38.89 -0.08 -27.37
CA ALA A 339 -38.70 1.27 -26.88
C ALA A 339 -38.69 1.32 -25.36
N ILE A 340 -37.94 2.26 -24.82
CA ILE A 340 -37.92 2.62 -23.41
C ILE A 340 -38.27 4.11 -23.33
N ASP A 341 -39.32 4.43 -22.59
CA ASP A 341 -39.70 5.81 -22.29
C ASP A 341 -39.21 6.19 -20.89
N TYR A 342 -38.65 7.38 -20.78
CA TYR A 342 -38.17 7.95 -19.54
C TYR A 342 -39.06 9.08 -19.06
N GLY A 343 -39.59 8.94 -17.86
CA GLY A 343 -40.35 10.01 -17.19
C GLY A 343 -39.50 10.65 -16.10
N TYR A 344 -39.66 11.96 -15.92
CA TYR A 344 -38.93 12.71 -14.89
C TYR A 344 -39.93 13.46 -14.00
N GLU A 345 -39.85 13.18 -12.70
CA GLU A 345 -40.64 13.89 -11.69
C GLU A 345 -39.72 14.78 -10.86
N ASN A 346 -40.14 16.04 -10.63
CA ASN A 346 -39.41 17.02 -9.80
C ASN A 346 -37.92 17.17 -10.17
N GLY A 347 -37.60 17.05 -11.48
CA GLY A 347 -36.21 17.20 -11.96
C GLY A 347 -35.32 15.97 -11.79
N ARG A 348 -35.86 14.84 -11.36
CA ARG A 348 -35.17 13.57 -11.19
C ARG A 348 -35.75 12.47 -12.05
#